data_2bb55dde75e9b5f62ca963f337109655
#
_entry.id   2bb55dde75e9b5f62ca963f337109655
#
_cell.length_a   1.000
_cell.length_b   1.000
_cell.length_c   1.000
_cell.angle_alpha   90.00
_cell.angle_beta   90.00
_cell.angle_gamma   90.00
#
_symmetry.space_group_name_H-M   'P 1'
#
loop_
_entity.id
_entity.type
_entity.pdbx_description
1 polymer ?
#
loop_
_entity_poly.entity_id
_entity_poly.type
_entity_poly.pdbx_seq_one_letter_code
_entity_poly.pdbx_strand_id
1 'polypeptide(L)'
;MKKIIIAAVVLLSGVLHAQNTKLSIDPNDHSWHPSVYGANDEIGAVNLLTPETVMQSLKLVKQGKTVALAVPINKHLPAFRHRSFNLYNIQPGEQGGQTLGPNKFSFNDELVTAWTGVGTQLNGIGHIGINNVYYNGNKAQDFVTVEGVKKLGIEKVPPIVTRAVVLDMVAYYNKAIVPGGTEFTVADIQAVLKKQNIEIKKGDVVLFNTGWLELIGKDNKQFLEVEPGIGMEAAKWLADKGIVAFGGDTWASEVYPNPYGSEEFPINQYMLAKRGIYNLELIDTRPLIKEKVWEFLFVLGQPLYVGSTQVNINPVAIY
;
A
#
# COMPACT_ATOMS: atom_id res chain seq x y z
N MET A 1 -2.68 35.83 40.32
CA MET A 1 -3.46 35.00 39.40
C MET A 1 -2.89 34.93 37.95
N LYS A 2 -2.29 36.02 37.40
CA LYS A 2 -1.74 36.01 36.04
C LYS A 2 -0.51 35.10 35.81
N LYS A 3 0.33 34.83 36.81
CA LYS A 3 1.55 33.98 36.66
C LYS A 3 1.26 32.46 36.59
N ILE A 4 0.16 32.00 37.16
CA ILE A 4 -0.20 30.56 37.16
C ILE A 4 -0.78 30.14 35.80
N ILE A 5 -1.53 31.05 35.13
CA ILE A 5 -2.10 30.78 33.81
C ILE A 5 -0.99 30.65 32.71
N ILE A 6 0.09 31.48 32.82
CA ILE A 6 1.21 31.42 31.87
C ILE A 6 1.99 30.11 32.03
N ALA A 7 2.17 29.61 33.24
CA ALA A 7 2.87 28.35 33.49
C ALA A 7 2.06 27.13 32.97
N ALA A 8 0.74 27.15 33.09
CA ALA A 8 -0.14 26.07 32.59
C ALA A 8 -0.18 26.04 31.05
N VAL A 9 -0.20 27.20 30.39
CA VAL A 9 -0.18 27.28 28.91
C VAL A 9 1.15 26.82 28.35
N VAL A 10 2.28 27.16 28.99
CA VAL A 10 3.61 26.70 28.57
C VAL A 10 3.77 25.19 28.79
N LEU A 11 3.25 24.64 29.86
CA LEU A 11 3.27 23.19 30.10
C LEU A 11 2.36 22.41 29.13
N LEU A 12 1.17 22.92 28.81
CA LEU A 12 0.30 22.29 27.80
C LEU A 12 0.90 22.37 26.39
N SER A 13 1.48 23.49 26.00
CA SER A 13 2.16 23.63 24.70
C SER A 13 3.42 22.77 24.61
N GLY A 14 4.16 22.61 25.69
CA GLY A 14 5.33 21.75 25.77
C GLY A 14 4.97 20.25 25.67
N VAL A 15 3.89 19.81 26.27
CA VAL A 15 3.41 18.41 26.20
C VAL A 15 2.84 18.11 24.81
N LEU A 16 2.08 19.01 24.22
CA LEU A 16 1.58 18.89 22.85
C LEU A 16 2.74 18.87 21.82
N HIS A 17 3.76 19.72 22.02
CA HIS A 17 4.92 19.75 21.14
C HIS A 17 5.79 18.48 21.27
N ALA A 18 5.97 17.97 22.49
CA ALA A 18 6.68 16.72 22.75
C ALA A 18 5.93 15.48 22.24
N GLN A 19 4.60 15.48 22.24
CA GLN A 19 3.80 14.42 21.62
C GLN A 19 3.88 14.48 20.09
N ASN A 20 3.81 15.66 19.48
CA ASN A 20 3.91 15.82 18.04
C ASN A 20 5.27 15.40 17.49
N THR A 21 6.38 15.67 18.20
CA THR A 21 7.72 15.25 17.77
C THR A 21 7.92 13.73 17.75
N LYS A 22 7.15 12.96 18.55
CA LYS A 22 7.17 11.50 18.51
C LYS A 22 6.45 10.90 17.29
N LEU A 23 5.60 11.66 16.63
CA LEU A 23 4.75 11.23 15.51
C LEU A 23 5.28 11.70 14.15
N SER A 24 6.28 12.60 14.15
CA SER A 24 6.93 13.12 12.96
C SER A 24 8.11 12.26 12.49
N ILE A 25 8.47 12.42 11.23
CA ILE A 25 9.69 11.86 10.65
C ILE A 25 10.83 12.88 10.83
N ASP A 26 11.88 12.51 11.54
CA ASP A 26 13.12 13.28 11.57
C ASP A 26 13.92 12.97 10.28
N PRO A 27 14.13 13.96 9.39
CA PRO A 27 14.87 13.75 8.16
C PRO A 27 16.38 13.55 8.37
N ASN A 28 16.89 13.79 9.57
CA ASN A 28 18.30 13.61 9.95
C ASN A 28 18.51 12.33 10.77
N ASP A 29 17.47 11.60 11.10
CA ASP A 29 17.60 10.29 11.77
C ASP A 29 18.11 9.24 10.78
N HIS A 30 19.28 8.70 11.06
CA HIS A 30 19.92 7.62 10.29
C HIS A 30 20.02 6.31 11.08
N SER A 31 19.37 6.22 12.24
CA SER A 31 19.44 5.05 13.12
C SER A 31 18.72 3.81 12.57
N TRP A 32 17.90 3.97 11.51
CA TRP A 32 17.08 2.92 10.93
C TRP A 32 17.81 2.06 9.87
N HIS A 33 19.06 2.38 9.58
CA HIS A 33 19.90 1.55 8.71
C HIS A 33 21.29 1.31 9.36
N PRO A 34 21.97 0.17 9.06
CA PRO A 34 21.53 -0.86 8.11
C PRO A 34 20.28 -1.61 8.60
N SER A 35 19.59 -2.25 7.64
CA SER A 35 18.40 -3.07 7.89
C SER A 35 18.71 -4.24 8.85
N VAL A 36 17.68 -4.66 9.59
CA VAL A 36 17.73 -5.89 10.42
C VAL A 36 17.97 -7.17 9.60
N TYR A 37 17.72 -7.11 8.29
CA TYR A 37 17.96 -8.21 7.35
C TYR A 37 19.37 -8.18 6.74
N GLY A 38 20.21 -7.20 7.12
CA GLY A 38 21.60 -7.05 6.67
C GLY A 38 21.83 -5.84 5.76
N ALA A 39 23.08 -5.39 5.71
CA ALA A 39 23.46 -4.16 5.01
C ALA A 39 23.27 -4.24 3.46
N ASN A 40 23.18 -5.44 2.89
CA ASN A 40 22.99 -5.66 1.47
C ASN A 40 21.54 -6.08 1.12
N ASP A 41 20.63 -6.04 2.10
CA ASP A 41 19.25 -6.41 1.85
C ASP A 41 18.54 -5.41 0.93
N GLU A 42 17.83 -5.93 -0.05
CA GLU A 42 17.08 -5.16 -1.05
C GLU A 42 15.59 -5.56 -1.13
N ILE A 43 15.11 -6.46 -0.23
CA ILE A 43 13.73 -6.98 -0.28
C ILE A 43 12.93 -6.76 1.01
N GLY A 44 13.54 -6.20 2.05
CA GLY A 44 12.85 -5.76 3.26
C GLY A 44 12.06 -6.86 3.97
N ALA A 45 10.84 -6.53 4.37
CA ALA A 45 10.00 -7.43 5.19
C ALA A 45 9.59 -8.74 4.49
N VAL A 46 9.74 -8.84 3.16
CA VAL A 46 9.51 -10.11 2.43
C VAL A 46 10.49 -11.21 2.87
N ASN A 47 11.64 -10.85 3.46
CA ASN A 47 12.52 -11.81 4.15
C ASN A 47 11.83 -12.61 5.26
N LEU A 48 10.67 -12.17 5.74
CA LEU A 48 9.88 -12.92 6.73
C LEU A 48 9.09 -14.09 6.13
N LEU A 49 8.97 -14.13 4.81
CA LEU A 49 8.23 -15.20 4.11
C LEU A 49 9.15 -16.40 3.90
N THR A 50 8.69 -17.55 4.36
CA THR A 50 9.39 -18.82 4.25
C THR A 50 8.48 -19.88 3.64
N PRO A 51 9.01 -21.04 3.21
CA PRO A 51 8.15 -22.15 2.78
C PRO A 51 7.10 -22.53 3.83
N GLU A 52 7.43 -22.41 5.12
CA GLU A 52 6.52 -22.72 6.22
C GLU A 52 5.37 -21.73 6.30
N THR A 53 5.59 -20.41 6.07
CA THR A 53 4.52 -19.42 6.03
C THR A 53 3.54 -19.70 4.89
N VAL A 54 4.04 -20.12 3.73
CA VAL A 54 3.21 -20.55 2.60
C VAL A 54 2.36 -21.77 2.98
N MET A 55 3.00 -22.82 3.53
CA MET A 55 2.31 -24.06 3.91
C MET A 55 1.27 -23.84 5.01
N GLN A 56 1.51 -22.89 5.93
CA GLN A 56 0.51 -22.50 6.94
C GLN A 56 -0.67 -21.75 6.30
N SER A 57 -0.39 -20.85 5.36
CA SER A 57 -1.41 -20.06 4.68
C SER A 57 -2.32 -20.89 3.77
N LEU A 58 -1.78 -21.97 3.17
CA LEU A 58 -2.55 -22.95 2.40
C LEU A 58 -3.66 -23.61 3.24
N LYS A 59 -3.49 -23.73 4.56
CA LYS A 59 -4.52 -24.31 5.46
C LYS A 59 -5.78 -23.44 5.57
N LEU A 60 -5.72 -22.17 5.14
CA LEU A 60 -6.87 -21.26 5.10
C LEU A 60 -7.81 -21.56 3.95
N VAL A 61 -7.33 -22.24 2.92
CA VAL A 61 -8.15 -22.62 1.76
C VAL A 61 -9.11 -23.75 2.15
N LYS A 62 -10.39 -23.41 2.31
CA LYS A 62 -11.46 -24.35 2.71
C LYS A 62 -12.48 -24.59 1.61
N GLN A 63 -12.71 -23.58 0.78
CA GLN A 63 -13.75 -23.61 -0.25
C GLN A 63 -13.16 -23.68 -1.67
N GLY A 64 -11.88 -23.38 -1.84
CA GLY A 64 -11.23 -23.28 -3.15
C GLY A 64 -11.73 -22.11 -4.00
N LYS A 65 -12.43 -21.15 -3.38
CA LYS A 65 -12.85 -19.92 -4.07
C LYS A 65 -11.68 -18.98 -4.29
N THR A 66 -11.67 -18.32 -5.44
CA THR A 66 -10.66 -17.33 -5.81
C THR A 66 -11.31 -15.99 -6.10
N VAL A 67 -10.68 -14.91 -5.64
CA VAL A 67 -11.13 -13.54 -5.87
C VAL A 67 -9.95 -12.69 -6.30
N ALA A 68 -10.10 -11.97 -7.44
CA ALA A 68 -9.17 -10.92 -7.84
C ALA A 68 -9.40 -9.68 -6.96
N LEU A 69 -8.32 -9.11 -6.47
CA LEU A 69 -8.37 -7.96 -5.55
C LEU A 69 -7.96 -6.64 -6.24
N ALA A 70 -7.90 -6.62 -7.58
CA ALA A 70 -7.58 -5.41 -8.33
C ALA A 70 -8.84 -4.71 -8.83
N VAL A 71 -8.78 -3.38 -8.90
CA VAL A 71 -9.76 -2.59 -9.65
C VAL A 71 -9.42 -2.61 -11.14
N PRO A 72 -10.42 -2.69 -12.05
CA PRO A 72 -10.18 -2.55 -13.49
C PRO A 72 -9.55 -1.19 -13.82
N ILE A 73 -8.43 -1.20 -14.54
CA ILE A 73 -7.74 0.04 -14.93
C ILE A 73 -8.28 0.54 -16.26
N ASN A 74 -8.58 1.83 -16.33
CA ASN A 74 -8.97 2.51 -17.56
C ASN A 74 -8.56 4.00 -17.50
N LYS A 75 -8.70 4.72 -18.61
CA LYS A 75 -8.29 6.13 -18.74
C LYS A 75 -9.06 7.12 -17.86
N HIS A 76 -10.15 6.71 -17.24
CA HIS A 76 -10.98 7.54 -16.36
C HIS A 76 -10.77 7.26 -14.87
N LEU A 77 -9.93 6.28 -14.54
CA LEU A 77 -9.62 5.98 -13.15
C LEU A 77 -8.90 7.17 -12.52
N PRO A 78 -9.40 7.71 -11.40
CA PRO A 78 -8.71 8.80 -10.71
C PRO A 78 -7.34 8.35 -10.23
N ALA A 79 -6.34 9.21 -10.38
CA ALA A 79 -4.98 8.93 -9.97
C ALA A 79 -4.32 10.19 -9.40
N PHE A 80 -3.38 10.01 -8.49
CA PHE A 80 -2.70 11.09 -7.79
C PHE A 80 -1.97 12.02 -8.77
N ARG A 81 -2.22 13.32 -8.65
CA ARG A 81 -1.66 14.39 -9.51
C ARG A 81 -1.97 14.17 -10.99
N HIS A 82 -0.94 14.15 -11.85
CA HIS A 82 -1.04 14.06 -13.31
C HIS A 82 -0.83 12.64 -13.87
N ARG A 83 -0.89 11.62 -13.00
CA ARG A 83 -0.75 10.23 -13.44
C ARG A 83 -1.91 9.83 -14.34
N SER A 84 -1.62 9.05 -15.36
CA SER A 84 -2.61 8.62 -16.35
C SER A 84 -2.34 7.21 -16.85
N PHE A 85 -3.38 6.62 -17.43
CA PHE A 85 -3.34 5.35 -18.12
C PHE A 85 -3.99 5.49 -19.49
N ASN A 86 -3.30 5.06 -20.54
CA ASN A 86 -3.84 5.02 -21.89
C ASN A 86 -3.56 3.66 -22.50
N LEU A 87 -4.57 3.11 -23.15
CA LEU A 87 -4.51 1.86 -23.88
C LEU A 87 -4.95 2.11 -25.31
N TYR A 88 -4.18 1.64 -26.25
CA TYR A 88 -4.45 1.72 -27.67
C TYR A 88 -4.46 0.31 -28.24
N ASN A 89 -5.52 -0.03 -29.00
CA ASN A 89 -5.55 -1.26 -29.75
C ASN A 89 -4.99 -0.97 -31.15
N ILE A 90 -3.96 -1.68 -31.53
CA ILE A 90 -3.24 -1.52 -32.78
C ILE A 90 -3.49 -2.74 -33.65
N GLN A 91 -4.06 -2.52 -34.82
CA GLN A 91 -4.27 -3.58 -35.81
C GLN A 91 -3.44 -3.29 -37.06
N PRO A 92 -2.95 -4.32 -37.78
CA PRO A 92 -2.34 -4.14 -39.09
C PRO A 92 -3.38 -3.56 -40.08
N GLY A 93 -3.01 -2.48 -40.80
CA GLY A 93 -3.86 -1.86 -41.80
C GLY A 93 -4.89 -0.85 -41.23
N GLU A 94 -5.92 -0.59 -42.00
CA GLU A 94 -6.98 0.35 -41.63
C GLU A 94 -8.09 -0.32 -40.81
N GLN A 95 -9.16 0.41 -40.56
CA GLN A 95 -10.29 -0.05 -39.76
C GLN A 95 -10.76 -1.45 -40.14
N GLY A 96 -10.76 -2.36 -39.21
CA GLY A 96 -11.07 -3.76 -39.42
C GLY A 96 -9.81 -4.65 -39.67
N GLY A 97 -8.63 -4.00 -39.75
CA GLY A 97 -7.34 -4.68 -39.88
C GLY A 97 -7.09 -5.35 -41.25
N GLN A 98 -5.84 -5.77 -41.46
CA GLN A 98 -5.45 -6.63 -42.57
C GLN A 98 -5.24 -8.05 -42.05
N THR A 99 -5.57 -9.02 -42.89
CA THR A 99 -5.22 -10.43 -42.63
C THR A 99 -3.87 -10.78 -43.24
N LEU A 100 -3.12 -11.65 -42.59
CA LEU A 100 -1.82 -12.10 -43.02
C LEU A 100 -1.87 -13.56 -43.55
N GLY A 101 -1.13 -13.83 -44.61
CA GLY A 101 -0.98 -15.17 -45.15
C GLY A 101 -2.23 -15.78 -45.78
N PRO A 102 -2.12 -16.96 -46.40
CA PRO A 102 -3.24 -17.67 -47.03
C PRO A 102 -4.32 -18.09 -46.06
N ASN A 103 -3.96 -18.34 -44.80
CA ASN A 103 -4.86 -18.71 -43.72
C ASN A 103 -5.61 -17.52 -43.07
N LYS A 104 -5.42 -16.29 -43.61
CA LYS A 104 -6.10 -15.08 -43.16
C LYS A 104 -5.95 -14.80 -41.67
N PHE A 105 -4.71 -14.99 -41.14
CA PHE A 105 -4.39 -14.70 -39.75
C PHE A 105 -4.71 -13.26 -39.38
N SER A 106 -5.43 -13.07 -38.26
CA SER A 106 -5.82 -11.76 -37.70
C SER A 106 -5.40 -11.68 -36.25
N PHE A 107 -4.98 -10.50 -35.79
CA PHE A 107 -4.57 -10.27 -34.42
C PHE A 107 -4.79 -8.82 -34.00
N ASN A 108 -4.86 -8.59 -32.72
CA ASN A 108 -4.81 -7.26 -32.10
C ASN A 108 -3.59 -7.19 -31.21
N ASP A 109 -2.91 -6.05 -31.23
CA ASP A 109 -1.85 -5.72 -30.29
C ASP A 109 -2.24 -4.47 -29.49
N GLU A 110 -1.87 -4.43 -28.23
CA GLU A 110 -2.15 -3.32 -27.35
C GLU A 110 -0.87 -2.58 -26.96
N LEU A 111 -0.90 -1.27 -27.14
CA LEU A 111 0.10 -0.35 -26.59
C LEU A 111 -0.47 0.29 -25.32
N VAL A 112 0.24 0.10 -24.20
CA VAL A 112 -0.07 0.77 -22.94
C VAL A 112 0.96 1.84 -22.66
N THR A 113 0.49 3.07 -22.43
CA THR A 113 1.29 4.17 -21.88
C THR A 113 0.69 4.56 -20.55
N ALA A 114 1.37 4.25 -19.47
CA ALA A 114 0.82 4.45 -18.13
C ALA A 114 1.89 4.77 -17.08
N TRP A 115 1.45 5.45 -16.04
CA TRP A 115 2.18 5.48 -14.78
C TRP A 115 1.85 4.20 -14.01
N THR A 116 2.88 3.54 -13.48
CA THR A 116 2.72 2.31 -12.68
C THR A 116 1.98 2.54 -11.37
N GLY A 117 1.81 3.79 -10.97
CA GLY A 117 1.01 4.23 -9.82
C GLY A 117 -0.43 4.61 -10.17
N VAL A 118 -1.06 3.97 -11.17
CA VAL A 118 -2.48 4.12 -11.52
C VAL A 118 -3.19 2.79 -11.31
N GLY A 119 -4.27 2.79 -10.53
CA GLY A 119 -5.00 1.57 -10.19
C GLY A 119 -4.35 0.77 -9.07
N THR A 120 -4.76 -0.50 -8.94
CA THR A 120 -4.20 -1.38 -7.92
C THR A 120 -2.72 -1.61 -8.13
N GLN A 121 -1.92 -1.32 -7.10
CA GLN A 121 -0.47 -1.27 -7.22
C GLN A 121 0.25 -1.76 -5.98
N LEU A 122 1.50 -2.19 -6.18
CA LEU A 122 2.49 -2.46 -5.15
C LEU A 122 3.53 -1.33 -5.16
N ASN A 123 3.68 -0.63 -4.04
CA ASN A 123 4.76 0.31 -3.81
C ASN A 123 5.90 -0.43 -3.11
N GLY A 124 7.03 -0.53 -3.80
CA GLY A 124 8.25 -1.15 -3.29
C GLY A 124 9.07 -0.19 -2.43
N ILE A 125 10.01 -0.77 -1.71
CA ILE A 125 10.87 -0.07 -0.74
C ILE A 125 11.88 0.91 -1.38
N GLY A 126 11.98 0.93 -2.70
CA GLY A 126 12.69 1.94 -3.48
C GLY A 126 11.81 3.13 -3.91
N HIS A 127 10.50 3.14 -3.56
CA HIS A 127 9.57 4.16 -4.01
C HIS A 127 9.58 5.42 -3.15
N ILE A 128 9.57 5.27 -1.83
CA ILE A 128 9.51 6.39 -0.87
C ILE A 128 10.80 6.43 -0.06
N GLY A 129 11.37 7.62 0.09
CA GLY A 129 12.58 7.88 0.86
C GLY A 129 12.41 9.02 1.85
N ILE A 130 13.46 9.26 2.66
CA ILE A 130 13.57 10.36 3.61
C ILE A 130 14.83 11.13 3.26
N ASN A 131 14.71 12.41 2.93
CA ASN A 131 15.85 13.27 2.55
C ASN A 131 16.77 12.60 1.49
N ASN A 132 16.17 12.03 0.43
CA ASN A 132 16.85 11.28 -0.64
C ASN A 132 17.62 10.03 -0.18
N VAL A 133 17.34 9.51 1.02
CA VAL A 133 17.80 8.22 1.51
C VAL A 133 16.61 7.25 1.53
N TYR A 134 16.78 6.12 0.86
CA TYR A 134 15.76 5.07 0.72
C TYR A 134 16.13 3.88 1.60
N TYR A 135 15.26 2.86 1.60
CA TYR A 135 15.43 1.68 2.41
C TYR A 135 16.89 1.22 2.48
N ASN A 136 17.30 0.80 3.68
CA ASN A 136 18.64 0.29 4.00
C ASN A 136 19.78 1.30 3.70
N GLY A 137 19.49 2.62 3.78
CA GLY A 137 20.51 3.68 3.63
C GLY A 137 20.95 3.96 2.19
N ASN A 138 20.23 3.44 1.18
CA ASN A 138 20.56 3.69 -0.21
C ASN A 138 20.27 5.14 -0.60
N LYS A 139 21.29 5.90 -1.01
CA LYS A 139 21.13 7.28 -1.43
C LYS A 139 20.69 7.36 -2.88
N ALA A 140 19.72 8.22 -3.19
CA ALA A 140 19.17 8.38 -4.54
C ALA A 140 20.26 8.57 -5.61
N GLN A 141 21.23 9.43 -5.36
CA GLN A 141 22.32 9.73 -6.29
C GLN A 141 23.13 8.50 -6.72
N ASP A 142 23.14 7.44 -5.92
CA ASP A 142 23.97 6.26 -6.15
C ASP A 142 23.24 5.16 -6.94
N PHE A 143 21.89 5.18 -6.94
CA PHE A 143 21.13 4.08 -7.54
C PHE A 143 19.96 4.48 -8.45
N VAL A 144 19.47 5.74 -8.38
CA VAL A 144 18.38 6.22 -9.24
C VAL A 144 18.94 6.74 -10.56
N THR A 145 18.40 6.29 -11.69
CA THR A 145 18.72 6.79 -13.02
C THR A 145 17.46 7.05 -13.83
N VAL A 146 17.58 7.71 -14.97
CA VAL A 146 16.45 7.93 -15.90
C VAL A 146 15.92 6.60 -16.48
N GLU A 147 16.78 5.59 -16.60
CA GLU A 147 16.44 4.27 -17.13
C GLU A 147 15.83 3.33 -16.06
N GLY A 148 15.81 3.75 -14.79
CA GLY A 148 15.32 2.97 -13.66
C GLY A 148 16.30 2.96 -12.48
N VAL A 149 15.93 2.23 -11.43
CA VAL A 149 16.77 2.08 -10.24
C VAL A 149 17.71 0.87 -10.39
N LYS A 150 18.95 1.02 -9.89
CA LYS A 150 19.94 -0.07 -9.89
C LYS A 150 19.84 -0.97 -8.67
N LYS A 151 19.14 -0.51 -7.64
CA LYS A 151 18.86 -1.22 -6.39
C LYS A 151 17.40 -1.01 -5.99
N LEU A 152 16.89 -1.86 -5.12
CA LEU A 152 15.52 -1.78 -4.57
C LEU A 152 14.42 -1.86 -5.65
N GLY A 153 14.72 -2.44 -6.81
CA GLY A 153 13.76 -2.60 -7.89
C GLY A 153 12.76 -3.73 -7.60
N ILE A 154 11.55 -3.58 -8.15
CA ILE A 154 10.45 -4.54 -7.98
C ILE A 154 10.79 -5.93 -8.51
N GLU A 155 11.64 -6.03 -9.52
CA GLU A 155 12.08 -7.31 -10.11
C GLU A 155 12.85 -8.20 -9.13
N LYS A 156 13.37 -7.62 -8.04
CA LYS A 156 14.09 -8.36 -6.99
C LYS A 156 13.16 -8.94 -5.93
N VAL A 157 11.92 -8.46 -5.87
CA VAL A 157 10.93 -8.90 -4.89
C VAL A 157 10.38 -10.27 -5.31
N PRO A 158 10.55 -11.32 -4.50
CA PRO A 158 9.97 -12.62 -4.80
C PRO A 158 8.43 -12.55 -4.73
N PRO A 159 7.70 -13.53 -5.28
CA PRO A 159 6.26 -13.61 -5.11
C PRO A 159 5.86 -13.55 -3.64
N ILE A 160 4.84 -12.75 -3.33
CA ILE A 160 4.29 -12.64 -1.97
C ILE A 160 3.15 -13.64 -1.85
N VAL A 161 3.41 -14.77 -1.19
CA VAL A 161 2.43 -15.82 -0.93
C VAL A 161 2.40 -16.06 0.56
N THR A 162 1.33 -15.58 1.22
CA THR A 162 1.20 -15.59 2.67
C THR A 162 -0.25 -15.44 3.12
N ARG A 163 -0.49 -15.46 4.42
CA ARG A 163 -1.77 -15.07 4.97
C ARG A 163 -1.99 -13.56 4.82
N ALA A 164 -3.20 -13.18 4.40
CA ALA A 164 -3.67 -11.81 4.57
C ALA A 164 -4.87 -11.77 5.50
N VAL A 165 -5.02 -10.62 6.17
CA VAL A 165 -6.22 -10.26 6.93
C VAL A 165 -6.82 -9.00 6.37
N VAL A 166 -8.17 -8.93 6.34
CA VAL A 166 -8.90 -7.72 5.97
C VAL A 166 -9.70 -7.22 7.15
N LEU A 167 -9.51 -5.93 7.48
CA LEU A 167 -10.13 -5.24 8.60
C LEU A 167 -11.29 -4.38 8.09
N ASP A 168 -12.52 -4.69 8.49
CA ASP A 168 -13.72 -3.99 8.05
C ASP A 168 -13.97 -2.73 8.90
N MET A 169 -13.32 -1.63 8.49
CA MET A 169 -13.46 -0.34 9.13
C MET A 169 -14.84 0.29 8.87
N VAL A 170 -15.47 -0.04 7.73
CA VAL A 170 -16.85 0.35 7.40
C VAL A 170 -17.82 -0.14 8.48
N ALA A 171 -17.76 -1.43 8.82
CA ALA A 171 -18.61 -2.00 9.86
C ALA A 171 -18.25 -1.53 11.28
N TYR A 172 -16.98 -1.18 11.52
CA TYR A 172 -16.54 -0.66 12.81
C TYR A 172 -17.06 0.75 13.06
N TYR A 173 -16.89 1.66 12.10
CA TYR A 173 -17.37 3.04 12.20
C TYR A 173 -18.87 3.20 11.93
N ASN A 174 -19.56 2.12 11.48
CA ASN A 174 -20.96 2.13 11.08
C ASN A 174 -21.24 3.21 10.01
N LYS A 175 -20.45 3.23 8.95
CA LYS A 175 -20.54 4.16 7.82
C LYS A 175 -20.52 3.37 6.51
N ALA A 176 -21.18 3.88 5.46
CA ALA A 176 -21.05 3.31 4.12
C ALA A 176 -19.64 3.56 3.53
N ILE A 177 -19.08 4.74 3.82
CA ILE A 177 -17.72 5.15 3.49
C ILE A 177 -17.15 5.79 4.75
N VAL A 178 -15.99 5.38 5.21
CA VAL A 178 -15.30 6.00 6.34
C VAL A 178 -14.89 7.43 5.92
N PRO A 179 -15.20 8.47 6.72
CA PRO A 179 -14.87 9.85 6.34
C PRO A 179 -13.37 10.05 6.09
N GLY A 180 -13.02 10.83 5.06
CA GLY A 180 -11.64 11.22 4.79
C GLY A 180 -11.02 11.96 5.99
N GLY A 181 -9.72 11.77 6.22
CA GLY A 181 -9.01 12.29 7.39
C GLY A 181 -9.28 11.52 8.69
N THR A 182 -10.04 10.40 8.64
CA THR A 182 -10.20 9.52 9.81
C THR A 182 -8.94 8.71 10.02
N GLU A 183 -8.27 8.93 11.14
CA GLU A 183 -7.12 8.15 11.57
C GLU A 183 -7.55 6.82 12.20
N PHE A 184 -6.96 5.72 11.76
CA PHE A 184 -7.10 4.42 12.42
C PHE A 184 -6.02 4.28 13.49
N THR A 185 -6.47 4.30 14.74
CA THR A 185 -5.60 4.11 15.90
C THR A 185 -5.34 2.62 16.19
N VAL A 186 -4.37 2.34 17.03
CA VAL A 186 -4.13 0.96 17.53
C VAL A 186 -5.39 0.40 18.20
N ALA A 187 -6.12 1.23 18.95
CA ALA A 187 -7.35 0.82 19.65
C ALA A 187 -8.45 0.43 18.67
N ASP A 188 -8.62 1.18 17.57
CA ASP A 188 -9.61 0.88 16.53
C ASP A 188 -9.27 -0.46 15.85
N ILE A 189 -8.01 -0.64 15.47
CA ILE A 189 -7.53 -1.88 14.85
C ILE A 189 -7.78 -3.07 15.79
N GLN A 190 -7.42 -2.96 17.06
CA GLN A 190 -7.64 -4.02 18.04
C GLN A 190 -9.12 -4.32 18.25
N ALA A 191 -9.98 -3.31 18.23
CA ALA A 191 -11.43 -3.50 18.35
C ALA A 191 -12.00 -4.27 17.14
N VAL A 192 -11.54 -3.96 15.92
CA VAL A 192 -11.94 -4.69 14.70
C VAL A 192 -11.44 -6.13 14.75
N LEU A 193 -10.18 -6.36 15.09
CA LEU A 193 -9.61 -7.70 15.24
C LEU A 193 -10.41 -8.55 16.22
N LYS A 194 -10.76 -7.98 17.37
CA LYS A 194 -11.61 -8.65 18.38
C LYS A 194 -12.99 -8.98 17.83
N LYS A 195 -13.63 -8.02 17.14
CA LYS A 195 -14.98 -8.20 16.56
C LYS A 195 -14.99 -9.29 15.47
N GLN A 196 -13.93 -9.36 14.66
CA GLN A 196 -13.77 -10.34 13.58
C GLN A 196 -13.20 -11.68 14.07
N ASN A 197 -12.79 -11.76 15.36
CA ASN A 197 -12.16 -12.94 15.99
C ASN A 197 -10.90 -13.41 15.23
N ILE A 198 -10.04 -12.46 14.85
CA ILE A 198 -8.76 -12.69 14.18
C ILE A 198 -7.63 -11.96 14.90
N GLU A 199 -6.40 -12.31 14.58
CA GLU A 199 -5.18 -11.66 15.08
C GLU A 199 -4.23 -11.39 13.91
N ILE A 200 -3.33 -10.41 14.08
CA ILE A 200 -2.24 -10.14 13.13
C ILE A 200 -1.03 -10.96 13.56
N LYS A 201 -0.44 -11.69 12.61
CA LYS A 201 0.72 -12.56 12.79
C LYS A 201 1.91 -12.05 11.98
N LYS A 202 3.10 -12.48 12.39
CA LYS A 202 4.33 -12.22 11.62
C LYS A 202 4.21 -12.82 10.22
N GLY A 203 4.58 -12.03 9.21
CA GLY A 203 4.48 -12.41 7.80
C GLY A 203 3.14 -12.09 7.13
N ASP A 204 2.19 -11.50 7.85
CA ASP A 204 0.88 -11.16 7.27
C ASP A 204 0.95 -9.97 6.31
N VAL A 205 -0.01 -9.96 5.39
CA VAL A 205 -0.50 -8.76 4.70
C VAL A 205 -1.73 -8.25 5.44
N VAL A 206 -1.77 -6.96 5.77
CA VAL A 206 -2.90 -6.34 6.48
C VAL A 206 -3.61 -5.35 5.57
N LEU A 207 -4.88 -5.60 5.27
CA LEU A 207 -5.71 -4.79 4.38
C LEU A 207 -6.83 -4.11 5.15
N PHE A 208 -7.16 -2.87 4.77
CA PHE A 208 -8.24 -2.08 5.35
C PHE A 208 -9.36 -1.88 4.33
N ASN A 209 -10.59 -2.20 4.73
CA ASN A 209 -11.80 -1.88 3.97
C ASN A 209 -12.40 -0.60 4.52
N THR A 210 -12.42 0.46 3.74
CA THR A 210 -12.91 1.77 4.15
C THR A 210 -14.13 2.23 3.36
N GLY A 211 -14.48 1.50 2.28
CA GLY A 211 -15.53 1.88 1.33
C GLY A 211 -15.08 2.95 0.33
N TRP A 212 -13.80 3.33 0.32
CA TRP A 212 -13.29 4.47 -0.45
C TRP A 212 -13.43 4.29 -1.96
N LEU A 213 -13.33 3.06 -2.46
CA LEU A 213 -13.53 2.74 -3.88
C LEU A 213 -14.94 3.12 -4.39
N GLU A 214 -15.92 3.26 -3.50
CA GLU A 214 -17.27 3.69 -3.88
C GLU A 214 -17.35 5.15 -4.38
N LEU A 215 -16.31 5.95 -4.13
CA LEU A 215 -16.20 7.32 -4.63
C LEU A 215 -15.76 7.38 -6.11
N ILE A 216 -15.10 6.36 -6.62
CA ILE A 216 -14.60 6.34 -8.01
C ILE A 216 -15.77 6.51 -8.99
N GLY A 217 -15.66 7.54 -9.81
CA GLY A 217 -16.70 7.91 -10.78
C GLY A 217 -17.91 8.64 -10.21
N LYS A 218 -18.00 8.77 -8.86
CA LYS A 218 -19.06 9.52 -8.18
C LYS A 218 -18.53 10.85 -7.62
N ASP A 219 -17.41 10.81 -6.93
CA ASP A 219 -16.72 11.99 -6.40
C ASP A 219 -15.20 11.77 -6.45
N ASN A 220 -14.65 11.84 -7.65
CA ASN A 220 -13.20 11.70 -7.87
C ASN A 220 -12.39 12.82 -7.20
N LYS A 221 -13.02 13.97 -6.90
CA LYS A 221 -12.36 15.06 -6.20
C LYS A 221 -12.11 14.68 -4.75
N GLN A 222 -13.15 14.29 -4.04
CA GLN A 222 -13.02 13.79 -2.66
C GLN A 222 -12.07 12.61 -2.59
N PHE A 223 -12.18 11.67 -3.55
CA PHE A 223 -11.32 10.49 -3.63
C PHE A 223 -9.83 10.84 -3.58
N LEU A 224 -9.41 11.94 -4.23
CA LEU A 224 -8.00 12.34 -4.37
C LEU A 224 -7.52 13.37 -3.32
N GLU A 225 -8.43 14.13 -2.70
CA GLU A 225 -8.06 15.24 -1.80
C GLU A 225 -7.84 14.79 -0.37
N VAL A 226 -8.50 13.72 0.05
CA VAL A 226 -8.45 13.21 1.42
C VAL A 226 -8.56 11.69 1.38
N GLU A 227 -8.19 11.01 2.47
CA GLU A 227 -8.56 9.61 2.69
C GLU A 227 -8.48 9.22 4.17
N PRO A 228 -9.24 8.20 4.61
CA PRO A 228 -9.02 7.56 5.90
C PRO A 228 -7.85 6.58 5.81
N GLY A 229 -7.16 6.35 6.91
CA GLY A 229 -6.07 5.39 6.93
C GLY A 229 -5.39 5.27 8.28
N ILE A 230 -4.34 4.47 8.34
CA ILE A 230 -3.58 4.27 9.57
C ILE A 230 -2.82 5.54 9.97
N GLY A 231 -2.73 5.78 11.30
CA GLY A 231 -1.88 6.79 11.88
C GLY A 231 -0.48 6.24 12.21
N MET A 232 0.42 7.13 12.63
CA MET A 232 1.82 6.78 12.90
C MET A 232 1.98 5.73 14.02
N GLU A 233 1.20 5.83 15.09
CA GLU A 233 1.24 4.84 16.18
C GLU A 233 0.76 3.46 15.72
N ALA A 234 -0.28 3.42 14.89
CA ALA A 234 -0.76 2.19 14.28
C ALA A 234 0.27 1.58 13.32
N ALA A 235 0.93 2.42 12.51
CA ALA A 235 2.01 1.97 11.62
C ALA A 235 3.16 1.35 12.40
N LYS A 236 3.61 1.98 13.48
CA LYS A 236 4.65 1.42 14.37
C LYS A 236 4.23 0.10 14.96
N TRP A 237 3.01 0.02 15.49
CA TRP A 237 2.47 -1.19 16.10
C TRP A 237 2.36 -2.34 15.08
N LEU A 238 1.88 -2.07 13.86
CA LEU A 238 1.82 -3.05 12.77
C LEU A 238 3.22 -3.54 12.37
N ALA A 239 4.16 -2.62 12.22
CA ALA A 239 5.54 -2.95 11.88
C ALA A 239 6.20 -3.83 12.96
N ASP A 240 5.91 -3.59 14.24
CA ASP A 240 6.42 -4.40 15.35
C ASP A 240 5.74 -5.78 15.44
N LYS A 241 4.55 -5.96 14.85
CA LYS A 241 3.95 -7.27 14.61
C LYS A 241 4.68 -8.07 13.53
N GLY A 242 5.53 -7.43 12.72
CA GLY A 242 6.30 -8.06 11.65
C GLY A 242 5.47 -8.37 10.43
N ILE A 243 4.58 -7.46 10.03
CA ILE A 243 3.83 -7.59 8.77
C ILE A 243 4.75 -7.38 7.57
N VAL A 244 4.40 -7.94 6.41
CA VAL A 244 5.19 -7.77 5.17
C VAL A 244 4.65 -6.66 4.29
N ALA A 245 3.34 -6.44 4.33
CA ALA A 245 2.70 -5.35 3.62
C ALA A 245 1.46 -4.86 4.36
N PHE A 246 1.14 -3.59 4.16
CA PHE A 246 -0.12 -2.99 4.55
C PHE A 246 -0.80 -2.40 3.31
N GLY A 247 -2.09 -2.16 3.39
CA GLY A 247 -2.79 -1.58 2.25
C GLY A 247 -4.29 -1.51 2.46
N GLY A 248 -5.01 -1.20 1.38
CA GLY A 248 -6.47 -1.14 1.42
C GLY A 248 -7.06 -0.58 0.15
N ASP A 249 -8.30 -0.15 0.27
CA ASP A 249 -9.09 0.38 -0.82
C ASP A 249 -8.90 1.90 -1.05
N THR A 250 -7.90 2.53 -0.40
CA THR A 250 -7.48 3.92 -0.56
C THR A 250 -6.22 4.04 -1.42
N TRP A 251 -5.82 5.28 -1.78
CA TRP A 251 -4.74 5.55 -2.74
C TRP A 251 -3.36 5.81 -2.12
N ALA A 252 -3.24 5.92 -0.77
CA ALA A 252 -1.97 5.99 -0.06
C ALA A 252 -1.94 5.08 1.19
N SER A 253 -3.10 4.54 1.61
CA SER A 253 -3.26 3.63 2.75
C SER A 253 -2.90 4.24 4.12
N GLU A 254 -2.66 5.55 4.19
CA GLU A 254 -2.44 6.30 5.41
C GLU A 254 -3.46 7.43 5.55
N VAL A 255 -3.68 7.93 6.77
CA VAL A 255 -4.58 9.06 6.95
C VAL A 255 -4.05 10.29 6.22
N TYR A 256 -4.87 10.88 5.35
CA TYR A 256 -4.53 12.08 4.60
C TYR A 256 -5.66 13.12 4.64
N PRO A 257 -5.35 14.41 4.90
CA PRO A 257 -4.02 14.93 5.25
C PRO A 257 -3.52 14.43 6.62
N ASN A 258 -2.19 14.49 6.82
CA ASN A 258 -1.58 14.15 8.11
C ASN A 258 -2.17 15.03 9.24
N PRO A 259 -2.79 14.43 10.26
CA PRO A 259 -3.45 15.22 11.31
C PRO A 259 -2.47 15.89 12.30
N TYR A 260 -1.18 15.56 12.26
CA TYR A 260 -0.19 15.99 13.24
C TYR A 260 0.79 17.04 12.73
N GLY A 261 0.76 17.35 11.44
CA GLY A 261 1.67 18.31 10.85
C GLY A 261 1.49 18.48 9.35
N SER A 262 2.45 19.11 8.72
CA SER A 262 2.47 19.36 7.28
C SER A 262 3.36 18.38 6.51
N GLU A 263 3.77 17.28 7.15
CA GLU A 263 4.57 16.24 6.50
C GLU A 263 3.72 15.50 5.46
N GLU A 264 4.29 15.33 4.28
CA GLU A 264 3.70 14.56 3.18
C GLU A 264 4.05 13.08 3.34
N PHE A 265 3.04 12.23 3.50
CA PHE A 265 3.14 10.76 3.56
C PHE A 265 4.15 10.22 4.60
N PRO A 266 4.10 10.68 5.87
CA PRO A 266 5.08 10.26 6.89
C PRO A 266 4.97 8.78 7.24
N ILE A 267 3.79 8.17 7.10
CA ILE A 267 3.59 6.75 7.40
C ILE A 267 4.20 5.90 6.31
N ASN A 268 4.03 6.26 5.04
CA ASN A 268 4.71 5.60 3.94
C ASN A 268 6.24 5.73 4.05
N GLN A 269 6.75 6.89 4.47
CA GLN A 269 8.17 7.06 4.78
C GLN A 269 8.63 6.09 5.89
N TYR A 270 7.85 5.95 6.96
CA TYR A 270 8.17 5.03 8.04
C TYR A 270 8.13 3.57 7.59
N MET A 271 7.04 3.16 6.92
CA MET A 271 6.83 1.77 6.54
C MET A 271 7.81 1.31 5.47
N LEU A 272 7.93 2.06 4.37
CA LEU A 272 8.77 1.65 3.24
C LEU A 272 10.26 1.89 3.52
N ALA A 273 10.65 3.15 3.85
CA ALA A 273 12.06 3.49 3.98
C ALA A 273 12.69 2.95 5.27
N LYS A 274 12.03 3.11 6.44
CA LYS A 274 12.62 2.69 7.72
C LYS A 274 12.42 1.20 8.02
N ARG A 275 11.29 0.61 7.65
CA ARG A 275 10.90 -0.74 8.06
C ARG A 275 10.92 -1.77 6.93
N GLY A 276 11.06 -1.32 5.66
CA GLY A 276 11.07 -2.20 4.50
C GLY A 276 9.75 -2.94 4.27
N ILE A 277 8.63 -2.37 4.73
CA ILE A 277 7.28 -2.92 4.61
C ILE A 277 6.60 -2.31 3.40
N TYR A 278 6.00 -3.14 2.55
CA TYR A 278 5.40 -2.74 1.29
C TYR A 278 4.02 -2.11 1.47
N ASN A 279 3.63 -1.19 0.57
CA ASN A 279 2.28 -0.63 0.53
C ASN A 279 1.51 -1.15 -0.69
N LEU A 280 0.26 -1.57 -0.46
CA LEU A 280 -0.68 -2.09 -1.47
C LEU A 280 -1.87 -1.12 -1.57
N GLU A 281 -1.98 -0.42 -2.69
CA GLU A 281 -3.01 0.60 -2.88
C GLU A 281 -4.14 0.13 -3.81
N LEU A 282 -5.33 0.68 -3.61
CA LEU A 282 -6.56 0.40 -4.37
C LEU A 282 -6.87 -1.11 -4.45
N ILE A 283 -6.77 -1.80 -3.32
CA ILE A 283 -7.15 -3.20 -3.20
C ILE A 283 -8.67 -3.32 -3.09
N ASP A 284 -9.31 -4.02 -3.99
CA ASP A 284 -10.76 -4.27 -3.94
C ASP A 284 -11.08 -5.36 -2.92
N THR A 285 -11.40 -4.94 -1.70
CA THR A 285 -11.75 -5.82 -0.59
C THR A 285 -13.23 -6.19 -0.56
N ARG A 286 -14.08 -5.53 -1.34
CA ARG A 286 -15.55 -5.67 -1.31
C ARG A 286 -16.06 -7.11 -1.46
N PRO A 287 -15.50 -7.96 -2.34
CA PRO A 287 -15.93 -9.35 -2.43
C PRO A 287 -15.69 -10.14 -1.15
N LEU A 288 -14.57 -9.89 -0.45
CA LEU A 288 -14.24 -10.56 0.81
C LEU A 288 -15.18 -10.10 1.94
N ILE A 289 -15.45 -8.79 2.02
CA ILE A 289 -16.39 -8.21 3.01
C ILE A 289 -17.79 -8.82 2.84
N LYS A 290 -18.25 -8.90 1.60
CA LYS A 290 -19.58 -9.49 1.29
C LYS A 290 -19.74 -10.91 1.80
N GLU A 291 -18.67 -11.73 1.70
CA GLU A 291 -18.66 -13.12 2.16
C GLU A 291 -18.15 -13.29 3.60
N LYS A 292 -17.79 -12.20 4.27
CA LYS A 292 -17.23 -12.17 5.63
C LYS A 292 -15.95 -13.02 5.76
N VAL A 293 -15.11 -12.96 4.74
CA VAL A 293 -13.80 -13.60 4.71
C VAL A 293 -12.77 -12.64 5.28
N TRP A 294 -12.36 -12.87 6.52
CA TRP A 294 -11.47 -11.98 7.25
C TRP A 294 -9.98 -12.37 7.15
N GLU A 295 -9.70 -13.64 6.87
CA GLU A 295 -8.36 -14.17 6.63
C GLU A 295 -8.38 -15.14 5.44
N PHE A 296 -7.32 -15.11 4.66
CA PHE A 296 -7.24 -15.89 3.41
C PHE A 296 -5.79 -16.06 2.98
N LEU A 297 -5.56 -17.02 2.06
CA LEU A 297 -4.30 -17.12 1.34
C LEU A 297 -4.22 -15.97 0.32
N PHE A 298 -3.25 -15.10 0.50
CA PHE A 298 -2.90 -14.02 -0.42
C PHE A 298 -1.82 -14.48 -1.37
N VAL A 299 -2.06 -14.29 -2.67
CA VAL A 299 -1.12 -14.64 -3.74
C VAL A 299 -0.88 -13.44 -4.63
N LEU A 300 0.36 -13.02 -4.72
CA LEU A 300 0.82 -11.94 -5.59
C LEU A 300 2.10 -12.34 -6.31
N GLY A 301 2.03 -12.48 -7.64
CA GLY A 301 3.17 -12.48 -8.54
C GLY A 301 3.10 -11.23 -9.40
N GLN A 302 3.98 -10.26 -9.16
CA GLN A 302 3.98 -8.97 -9.85
C GLN A 302 4.74 -9.05 -11.18
N PRO A 303 4.44 -8.17 -12.16
CA PRO A 303 5.30 -7.96 -13.32
C PRO A 303 6.72 -7.55 -12.91
N LEU A 304 7.72 -8.13 -13.56
CA LEU A 304 9.13 -7.93 -13.23
C LEU A 304 9.73 -6.79 -14.07
N TYR A 305 9.25 -5.57 -13.88
CA TYR A 305 9.81 -4.39 -14.57
C TYR A 305 11.15 -4.02 -13.94
N VAL A 306 12.23 -4.33 -14.63
CA VAL A 306 13.60 -4.05 -14.16
C VAL A 306 13.78 -2.56 -13.92
N GLY A 307 14.21 -2.22 -12.70
CA GLY A 307 14.44 -0.84 -12.31
C GLY A 307 13.18 -0.04 -11.97
N SER A 308 12.00 -0.67 -11.90
CA SER A 308 10.79 -0.01 -11.38
C SER A 308 10.72 -0.08 -9.86
N THR A 309 10.18 0.97 -9.23
CA THR A 309 9.93 0.99 -7.78
C THR A 309 8.47 0.79 -7.42
N GLN A 310 7.59 0.80 -8.42
CA GLN A 310 6.15 0.53 -8.32
C GLN A 310 5.71 -0.36 -9.47
N VAL A 311 4.62 -1.08 -9.28
CA VAL A 311 4.04 -1.90 -10.35
C VAL A 311 2.55 -2.09 -10.14
N ASN A 312 1.79 -2.11 -11.25
CA ASN A 312 0.39 -2.53 -11.22
C ASN A 312 0.32 -4.02 -10.90
N ILE A 313 -0.64 -4.38 -10.08
CA ILE A 313 -0.81 -5.74 -9.61
C ILE A 313 -2.27 -6.20 -9.70
N ASN A 314 -2.46 -7.51 -9.74
CA ASN A 314 -3.75 -8.15 -9.55
C ASN A 314 -3.58 -9.28 -8.52
N PRO A 315 -3.53 -8.97 -7.23
CA PRO A 315 -3.41 -9.99 -6.21
C PRO A 315 -4.68 -10.84 -6.15
N VAL A 316 -4.51 -12.09 -5.70
CA VAL A 316 -5.61 -13.05 -5.59
C VAL A 316 -5.78 -13.47 -4.14
N ALA A 317 -7.02 -13.45 -3.66
CA ALA A 317 -7.42 -14.12 -2.43
C ALA A 317 -7.94 -15.53 -2.76
N ILE A 318 -7.49 -16.53 -1.97
CA ILE A 318 -7.97 -17.92 -2.06
C ILE A 318 -8.42 -18.35 -0.66
N TYR A 319 -9.66 -18.88 -0.52
CA TYR A 319 -10.23 -19.25 0.78
C TYR A 319 -11.20 -20.44 0.73
#